data_3f533a397d1282f327642f4d29a9416b
#
_entry.id   3f533a397d1282f327642f4d29a9416b
#
_cell.length_a   1.000
_cell.length_b   1.000
_cell.length_c   1.000
_cell.angle_alpha   90.00
_cell.angle_beta   90.00
_cell.angle_gamma   90.00
#
_symmetry.space_group_name_H-M   'P 1'
#
loop_
_entity.id
_entity.type
_entity.pdbx_description
1 polymer ?
#
loop_
_entity_poly.entity_id
_entity_poly.type
_entity_poly.pdbx_seq_one_letter_code
_entity_poly.pdbx_strand_id
1 'polypeptide(L)'
;MANKANSLSHTKWVCKYHIVFTPKYRRKIIYNQYKESVRDIIKQLCAYKGVEIIEGHLMPDHVHMLVSIPPKLSVSQFMGYLKGKSSLMLFDKHANLKYKFGNRHFWAEGYYVSTVGLNEATIKKYIQEQENHDIAMDKLSVNEYEDPFKG
;
A
#
# COMPACT_ATOMS: atom_id res chain seq x y z
N MET A 1 18.30 -10.33 -5.64
CA MET A 1 19.05 -10.39 -4.41
C MET A 1 18.17 -10.21 -3.22
N ALA A 2 17.91 -11.31 -2.56
CA ALA A 2 16.86 -11.36 -1.56
C ALA A 2 17.20 -10.63 -0.26
N ASN A 3 18.44 -10.60 0.16
CA ASN A 3 18.79 -10.15 1.52
C ASN A 3 19.81 -9.03 1.53
N LYS A 4 19.55 -8.04 0.69
CA LYS A 4 20.45 -6.90 0.65
C LYS A 4 20.24 -6.02 1.90
N ALA A 5 21.29 -5.89 2.70
CA ALA A 5 21.26 -4.96 3.83
C ALA A 5 21.47 -3.54 3.33
N ASN A 6 20.67 -2.62 3.83
CA ASN A 6 20.85 -1.20 3.58
C ASN A 6 21.83 -0.60 4.56
N SER A 7 22.41 0.53 4.26
CA SER A 7 23.30 1.19 5.18
C SER A 7 22.94 2.66 5.33
N LEU A 8 23.03 3.15 6.55
CA LEU A 8 22.78 4.52 6.92
C LEU A 8 23.92 4.95 7.82
N SER A 9 24.89 5.74 7.27
CA SER A 9 26.08 6.13 7.98
C SER A 9 26.85 4.89 8.48
N HIS A 10 26.84 4.60 9.79
CA HIS A 10 27.52 3.44 10.37
C HIS A 10 26.56 2.30 10.70
N THR A 11 25.30 2.43 10.31
CA THR A 11 24.27 1.45 10.62
C THR A 11 23.84 0.70 9.38
N LYS A 12 23.83 -0.63 9.48
CA LYS A 12 23.25 -1.49 8.44
C LYS A 12 21.89 -1.96 8.91
N TRP A 13 20.93 -2.05 7.98
CA TRP A 13 19.57 -2.40 8.37
C TRP A 13 18.85 -3.17 7.27
N VAL A 14 17.90 -3.99 7.72
CA VAL A 14 16.94 -4.69 6.86
C VAL A 14 15.59 -4.57 7.55
N CYS A 15 14.80 -3.60 7.12
CA CYS A 15 13.50 -3.32 7.72
C CYS A 15 12.43 -3.38 6.63
N LYS A 16 11.90 -4.56 6.42
CA LYS A 16 10.92 -4.82 5.35
C LYS A 16 9.58 -5.18 5.96
N TYR A 17 8.53 -4.66 5.34
CA TYR A 17 7.17 -4.83 5.82
C TYR A 17 6.23 -5.12 4.66
N HIS A 18 5.29 -6.01 4.91
CA HIS A 18 4.12 -6.20 4.06
C HIS A 18 3.01 -5.32 4.62
N ILE A 19 2.47 -4.42 3.82
CA ILE A 19 1.46 -3.44 4.25
C ILE A 19 0.26 -3.53 3.32
N VAL A 20 -0.94 -3.55 3.92
CA VAL A 20 -2.19 -3.55 3.17
C VAL A 20 -3.08 -2.43 3.70
N PHE A 21 -3.64 -1.63 2.82
CA PHE A 21 -4.60 -0.61 3.21
C PHE A 21 -5.65 -0.42 2.12
N THR A 22 -6.80 0.14 2.51
CA THR A 22 -7.97 0.17 1.63
C THR A 22 -8.53 1.59 1.51
N PRO A 23 -9.21 1.90 0.39
CA PRO A 23 -10.01 3.10 0.31
C PRO A 23 -11.12 3.09 1.36
N LYS A 24 -11.56 4.28 1.76
CA LYS A 24 -12.63 4.44 2.74
C LYS A 24 -13.90 3.73 2.26
N TYR A 25 -14.52 2.98 3.15
CA TYR A 25 -15.69 2.13 2.86
C TYR A 25 -15.37 1.01 1.87
N ARG A 26 -14.08 0.71 1.65
CA ARG A 26 -13.63 -0.31 0.68
C ARG A 26 -14.22 -0.09 -0.70
N ARG A 27 -14.34 1.16 -1.11
CA ARG A 27 -14.84 1.49 -2.44
C ARG A 27 -13.90 0.95 -3.51
N LYS A 28 -14.46 0.36 -4.54
CA LYS A 28 -13.69 -0.14 -5.69
C LYS A 28 -13.41 1.03 -6.63
N ILE A 29 -12.44 1.85 -6.25
CA ILE A 29 -12.12 3.09 -6.96
C ILE A 29 -10.75 3.06 -7.65
N ILE A 30 -9.88 2.11 -7.27
CA ILE A 30 -8.51 2.04 -7.79
C ILE A 30 -8.54 1.28 -9.12
N TYR A 31 -8.90 1.97 -10.20
CA TYR A 31 -8.89 1.41 -11.55
C TYR A 31 -8.71 2.54 -12.57
N ASN A 32 -8.33 2.19 -13.79
CA ASN A 32 -8.12 3.13 -14.91
C ASN A 32 -7.22 4.30 -14.50
N GLN A 33 -7.62 5.55 -14.76
CA GLN A 33 -6.83 6.73 -14.44
C GLN A 33 -6.56 6.87 -12.93
N TYR A 34 -7.46 6.42 -12.09
CA TYR A 34 -7.25 6.49 -10.64
C TYR A 34 -6.16 5.54 -10.20
N LYS A 35 -6.10 4.35 -10.79
CA LYS A 35 -5.03 3.39 -10.51
C LYS A 35 -3.67 3.97 -10.86
N GLU A 36 -3.53 4.59 -12.02
CA GLU A 36 -2.29 5.23 -12.44
C GLU A 36 -1.91 6.35 -11.48
N SER A 37 -2.86 7.18 -11.09
CA SER A 37 -2.62 8.28 -10.16
C SER A 37 -2.18 7.76 -8.79
N VAL A 38 -2.85 6.74 -8.26
CA VAL A 38 -2.49 6.14 -6.98
C VAL A 38 -1.07 5.59 -7.05
N ARG A 39 -0.74 4.85 -8.10
CA ARG A 39 0.60 4.30 -8.30
C ARG A 39 1.66 5.39 -8.30
N ASP A 40 1.48 6.42 -9.13
CA ASP A 40 2.47 7.46 -9.31
C ASP A 40 2.66 8.28 -8.03
N ILE A 41 1.56 8.59 -7.35
CA ILE A 41 1.60 9.33 -6.09
C ILE A 41 2.30 8.52 -5.00
N ILE A 42 1.97 7.25 -4.85
CA ILE A 42 2.61 6.39 -3.85
C ILE A 42 4.11 6.27 -4.13
N LYS A 43 4.50 6.06 -5.39
CA LYS A 43 5.91 6.00 -5.77
C LYS A 43 6.65 7.29 -5.40
N GLN A 44 6.07 8.42 -5.72
CA GLN A 44 6.66 9.72 -5.43
C GLN A 44 6.82 9.94 -3.93
N LEU A 45 5.79 9.65 -3.15
CA LEU A 45 5.83 9.85 -1.70
C LEU A 45 6.80 8.90 -1.01
N CYS A 46 6.87 7.66 -1.46
CA CYS A 46 7.84 6.70 -0.93
C CYS A 46 9.27 7.15 -1.23
N ALA A 47 9.54 7.55 -2.48
CA ALA A 47 10.87 8.05 -2.86
C ALA A 47 11.28 9.25 -2.02
N TYR A 48 10.35 10.15 -1.75
CA TYR A 48 10.62 11.34 -0.95
C TYR A 48 11.06 11.00 0.47
N LYS A 49 10.56 9.93 1.04
CA LYS A 49 10.91 9.49 2.41
C LYS A 49 12.02 8.43 2.43
N GLY A 50 12.60 8.10 1.29
CA GLY A 50 13.63 7.08 1.23
C GLY A 50 13.10 5.68 1.47
N VAL A 51 11.82 5.46 1.22
CA VAL A 51 11.18 4.15 1.33
C VAL A 51 11.21 3.48 -0.03
N GLU A 52 11.80 2.29 -0.08
CA GLU A 52 11.88 1.50 -1.31
C GLU A 52 10.64 0.61 -1.44
N ILE A 53 9.99 0.65 -2.59
CA ILE A 53 8.91 -0.28 -2.91
C ILE A 53 9.53 -1.49 -3.62
N ILE A 54 9.55 -2.61 -2.93
CA ILE A 54 10.13 -3.84 -3.47
C ILE A 54 9.13 -4.53 -4.40
N GLU A 55 7.89 -4.56 -3.98
CA GLU A 55 6.79 -5.15 -4.73
C GLU A 55 5.51 -4.43 -4.35
N GLY A 56 4.57 -4.32 -5.28
CA GLY A 56 3.29 -3.68 -4.98
C GLY A 56 2.22 -4.11 -5.96
N HIS A 57 0.99 -4.18 -5.48
CA HIS A 57 -0.18 -4.52 -6.27
C HIS A 57 -1.32 -3.61 -5.89
N LEU A 58 -1.98 -3.05 -6.91
CA LEU A 58 -3.12 -2.15 -6.74
C LEU A 58 -4.38 -2.89 -7.23
N MET A 59 -5.19 -3.30 -6.28
CA MET A 59 -6.49 -3.88 -6.57
C MET A 59 -7.56 -2.79 -6.48
N PRO A 60 -8.75 -2.99 -7.06
CA PRO A 60 -9.76 -1.94 -7.05
C PRO A 60 -10.12 -1.42 -5.65
N ASP A 61 -10.06 -2.25 -4.63
CA ASP A 61 -10.47 -1.89 -3.28
C ASP A 61 -9.37 -2.00 -2.23
N HIS A 62 -8.11 -2.20 -2.64
CA HIS A 62 -7.01 -2.27 -1.68
C HIS A 62 -5.66 -2.15 -2.35
N VAL A 63 -4.66 -1.85 -1.54
CA VAL A 63 -3.26 -1.76 -1.94
C VAL A 63 -2.46 -2.75 -1.12
N HIS A 64 -1.68 -3.59 -1.80
CA HIS A 64 -0.68 -4.47 -1.18
C HIS A 64 0.71 -3.96 -1.51
N MET A 65 1.55 -3.76 -0.51
CA MET A 65 2.93 -3.30 -0.74
C MET A 65 3.91 -4.10 0.11
N LEU A 66 5.03 -4.42 -0.48
CA LEU A 66 6.22 -4.86 0.23
C LEU A 66 7.23 -3.72 0.15
N VAL A 67 7.57 -3.14 1.29
CA VAL A 67 8.42 -1.93 1.35
C VAL A 67 9.59 -2.13 2.30
N SER A 68 10.67 -1.40 2.01
CA SER A 68 11.82 -1.28 2.87
C SER A 68 11.82 0.13 3.45
N ILE A 69 11.68 0.24 4.77
CA ILE A 69 11.56 1.53 5.46
C ILE A 69 12.82 1.77 6.28
N PRO A 70 13.49 2.94 6.12
CA PRO A 70 14.68 3.23 6.91
C PRO A 70 14.36 3.31 8.41
N PRO A 71 15.29 2.87 9.29
CA PRO A 71 14.98 2.75 10.71
C PRO A 71 14.69 4.07 11.41
N LYS A 72 15.09 5.20 10.83
CA LYS A 72 14.77 6.52 11.35
C LYS A 72 13.28 6.88 11.23
N LEU A 73 12.52 6.10 10.47
CA LEU A 73 11.12 6.36 10.19
C LEU A 73 10.28 5.19 10.70
N SER A 74 9.34 5.47 11.60
CA SER A 74 8.45 4.41 12.08
C SER A 74 7.40 4.09 11.03
N VAL A 75 6.85 2.88 11.09
CA VAL A 75 5.76 2.48 10.19
C VAL A 75 4.57 3.42 10.33
N SER A 76 4.20 3.78 11.57
CA SER A 76 3.05 4.64 11.79
C SER A 76 3.26 6.05 11.24
N GLN A 77 4.46 6.60 11.40
CA GLN A 77 4.79 7.90 10.81
C GLN A 77 4.72 7.85 9.28
N PHE A 78 5.30 6.81 8.71
CA PHE A 78 5.26 6.63 7.26
C PHE A 78 3.83 6.47 6.75
N MET A 79 3.03 5.63 7.39
CA MET A 79 1.66 5.40 6.93
C MET A 79 0.78 6.64 7.13
N GLY A 80 0.96 7.39 8.21
CA GLY A 80 0.26 8.66 8.40
C GLY A 80 0.59 9.65 7.29
N TYR A 81 1.86 9.77 6.97
CA TYR A 81 2.34 10.62 5.88
C TYR A 81 1.78 10.14 4.53
N LEU A 82 1.94 8.86 4.22
CA LEU A 82 1.53 8.29 2.94
C LEU A 82 0.03 8.45 2.70
N LYS A 83 -0.78 8.07 3.68
CA LYS A 83 -2.24 8.14 3.56
C LYS A 83 -2.73 9.59 3.52
N GLY A 84 -2.18 10.45 4.36
CA GLY A 84 -2.58 11.85 4.41
C GLY A 84 -2.23 12.61 3.13
N LYS A 85 -0.97 12.54 2.72
CA LYS A 85 -0.52 13.25 1.52
C LYS A 85 -1.15 12.69 0.25
N SER A 86 -1.26 11.38 0.13
CA SER A 86 -1.86 10.79 -1.07
C SER A 86 -3.33 11.16 -1.19
N SER A 87 -4.07 11.24 -0.08
CA SER A 87 -5.47 11.70 -0.10
C SER A 87 -5.58 13.11 -0.69
N LEU A 88 -4.75 14.04 -0.19
CA LEU A 88 -4.74 15.41 -0.68
C LEU A 88 -4.40 15.48 -2.16
N MET A 89 -3.37 14.76 -2.58
CA MET A 89 -2.93 14.77 -3.97
C MET A 89 -3.96 14.15 -4.91
N LEU A 90 -4.62 13.08 -4.47
CA LEU A 90 -5.67 12.45 -5.26
C LEU A 90 -6.88 13.38 -5.41
N PHE A 91 -7.28 14.08 -4.35
CA PHE A 91 -8.39 15.02 -4.41
C PHE A 91 -8.06 16.25 -5.25
N ASP A 92 -6.80 16.69 -5.24
CA ASP A 92 -6.37 17.79 -6.12
C ASP A 92 -6.42 17.38 -7.59
N LYS A 93 -5.96 16.17 -7.88
CA LYS A 93 -5.88 15.68 -9.25
C LYS A 93 -7.24 15.27 -9.79
N HIS A 94 -8.10 14.74 -8.93
CA HIS A 94 -9.42 14.25 -9.29
C HIS A 94 -10.48 14.87 -8.37
N ALA A 95 -10.86 16.10 -8.69
CA ALA A 95 -11.74 16.89 -7.83
C ALA A 95 -13.08 16.21 -7.54
N ASN A 96 -13.59 15.42 -8.46
CA ASN A 96 -14.84 14.69 -8.27
C ASN A 96 -14.78 13.68 -7.13
N LEU A 97 -13.59 13.17 -6.79
CA LEU A 97 -13.42 12.23 -5.68
C LEU A 97 -13.69 12.90 -4.32
N LYS A 98 -13.43 14.19 -4.20
CA LYS A 98 -13.68 14.91 -2.94
C LYS A 98 -15.12 14.74 -2.47
N TYR A 99 -16.06 14.89 -3.39
CA TYR A 99 -17.48 14.78 -3.05
C TYR A 99 -17.84 13.36 -2.64
N LYS A 100 -17.26 12.38 -3.32
CA LYS A 100 -17.53 10.98 -3.05
C LYS A 100 -17.04 10.55 -1.66
N PHE A 101 -15.94 11.13 -1.19
CA PHE A 101 -15.31 10.78 0.08
C PHE A 101 -15.50 11.85 1.17
N GLY A 102 -16.41 12.77 0.97
CA GLY A 102 -16.77 13.78 1.97
C GLY A 102 -15.68 14.81 2.24
N ASN A 103 -14.85 15.12 1.26
CA ASN A 103 -13.78 16.11 1.33
C ASN A 103 -12.70 15.83 2.38
N ARG A 104 -12.57 14.61 2.88
CA ARG A 104 -11.69 14.35 4.02
C ARG A 104 -10.61 13.32 3.74
N HIS A 105 -11.00 12.08 3.67
CA HIS A 105 -10.04 10.98 3.63
C HIS A 105 -10.36 10.03 2.50
N PHE A 106 -9.39 9.80 1.65
CA PHE A 106 -9.53 8.78 0.61
C PHE A 106 -9.42 7.38 1.20
N TRP A 107 -8.56 7.20 2.20
CA TRP A 107 -8.25 5.89 2.78
C TRP A 107 -9.04 5.63 4.05
N ALA A 108 -9.36 4.37 4.30
CA ALA A 108 -9.95 3.95 5.57
C ALA A 108 -8.93 4.10 6.70
N GLU A 109 -9.41 4.23 7.92
CA GLU A 109 -8.52 4.26 9.09
C GLU A 109 -7.81 2.91 9.22
N GLY A 110 -6.59 2.97 9.72
CA GLY A 110 -5.80 1.77 9.96
C GLY A 110 -5.17 1.19 8.72
N TYR A 111 -4.46 0.13 8.92
CA TYR A 111 -3.77 -0.65 7.90
C TYR A 111 -3.32 -1.97 8.53
N TYR A 112 -3.09 -2.96 7.67
CA TYR A 112 -2.45 -4.20 8.11
C TYR A 112 -0.95 -4.07 7.87
N VAL A 113 -0.13 -4.51 8.82
CA VAL A 113 1.32 -4.54 8.66
C VAL A 113 1.87 -5.81 9.29
N SER A 114 2.81 -6.43 8.59
CA SER A 114 3.60 -7.52 9.15
C SER A 114 5.07 -7.32 8.79
N THR A 115 5.95 -7.72 9.68
CA THR A 115 7.37 -7.76 9.38
C THR A 115 7.64 -8.87 8.39
N VAL A 116 8.63 -8.65 7.53
CA VAL A 116 9.01 -9.61 6.51
C VAL A 116 10.32 -10.24 6.91
N GLY A 117 10.36 -11.56 6.88
CA GLY A 117 11.59 -12.29 7.12
C GLY A 117 12.59 -12.09 6.00
N LEU A 118 13.65 -12.88 6.03
CA LEU A 118 14.77 -12.70 5.11
C LEU A 118 14.49 -13.17 3.68
N ASN A 119 13.43 -13.94 3.45
CA ASN A 119 13.14 -14.49 2.13
C ASN A 119 12.16 -13.60 1.36
N GLU A 120 12.73 -12.60 0.70
CA GLU A 120 12.00 -11.63 -0.11
C GLU A 120 11.24 -12.28 -1.28
N ALA A 121 11.84 -13.28 -1.91
CA ALA A 121 11.21 -13.97 -3.04
C ALA A 121 9.92 -14.68 -2.63
N THR A 122 9.92 -15.29 -1.44
CA THR A 122 8.73 -15.96 -0.91
C THR A 122 7.61 -14.95 -0.64
N ILE A 123 7.95 -13.78 -0.13
CA ILE A 123 6.96 -12.75 0.16
C ILE A 123 6.38 -12.17 -1.12
N LYS A 124 7.21 -11.93 -2.12
CA LYS A 124 6.72 -11.48 -3.44
C LYS A 124 5.74 -12.49 -4.02
N LYS A 125 6.08 -13.77 -3.93
CA LYS A 125 5.19 -14.83 -4.39
C LYS A 125 3.88 -14.83 -3.64
N TYR A 126 3.92 -14.64 -2.33
CA TYR A 126 2.73 -14.57 -1.49
C TYR A 126 1.80 -13.42 -1.93
N ILE A 127 2.36 -12.25 -2.17
CA ILE A 127 1.57 -11.10 -2.62
C ILE A 127 0.89 -11.40 -3.95
N GLN A 128 1.60 -11.98 -4.90
CA GLN A 128 1.05 -12.35 -6.20
C GLN A 128 -0.04 -13.40 -6.08
N GLU A 129 0.14 -14.40 -5.23
CA GLU A 129 -0.88 -15.42 -4.98
C GLU A 129 -2.14 -14.82 -4.37
N GLN A 130 -1.99 -13.88 -3.45
CA GLN A 130 -3.13 -13.17 -2.86
C GLN A 130 -3.88 -12.36 -3.93
N GLU A 131 -3.15 -11.67 -4.79
CA GLU A 131 -3.77 -10.92 -5.88
C GLU A 131 -4.58 -11.85 -6.79
N ASN A 132 -4.02 -12.98 -7.16
CA ASN A 132 -4.70 -13.97 -8.00
C ASN A 132 -5.93 -14.54 -7.29
N HIS A 133 -5.82 -14.80 -6.00
CA HIS A 133 -6.93 -15.27 -5.19
C HIS A 133 -8.07 -14.24 -5.15
N ASP A 134 -7.73 -12.98 -4.91
CA ASP A 134 -8.70 -11.90 -4.85
C ASP A 134 -9.42 -11.72 -6.19
N ILE A 135 -8.69 -11.79 -7.29
CA ILE A 135 -9.27 -11.73 -8.63
C ILE A 135 -10.24 -12.89 -8.84
N ALA A 136 -9.85 -14.09 -8.44
CA ALA A 136 -10.70 -15.27 -8.56
C ALA A 136 -11.98 -15.12 -7.72
N MET A 137 -11.84 -14.63 -6.50
CA MET A 137 -12.96 -14.40 -5.61
C MET A 137 -13.90 -13.32 -6.15
N ASP A 138 -13.36 -12.25 -6.71
CA ASP A 138 -14.17 -11.20 -7.34
C ASP A 138 -14.99 -11.74 -8.51
N LYS A 139 -14.43 -12.69 -9.26
CA LYS A 139 -15.15 -13.32 -10.37
C LYS A 139 -16.23 -14.28 -9.90
N LEU A 140 -16.05 -14.89 -8.74
CA LEU A 140 -16.99 -15.85 -8.21
C LEU A 140 -18.09 -15.19 -7.38
N SER A 141 -17.73 -14.23 -6.54
CA SER A 141 -18.70 -13.54 -5.70
C SER A 141 -18.12 -12.25 -5.14
N VAL A 142 -18.77 -11.14 -5.48
CA VAL A 142 -18.37 -9.81 -5.01
C VAL A 142 -18.45 -9.67 -3.50
N ASN A 143 -19.30 -10.48 -2.86
CA ASN A 143 -19.58 -10.35 -1.44
C ASN A 143 -18.71 -11.22 -0.54
N GLU A 144 -17.82 -12.00 -1.12
CA GLU A 144 -17.01 -12.95 -0.37
C GLU A 144 -15.58 -12.49 -0.14
N TYR A 145 -15.26 -11.26 -0.56
CA TYR A 145 -13.93 -10.74 -0.30
C TYR A 145 -13.74 -10.53 1.20
N GLU A 146 -12.73 -11.20 1.75
CA GLU A 146 -12.45 -11.10 3.17
C GLU A 146 -11.59 -9.88 3.46
N ASP A 147 -12.05 -9.04 4.39
CA ASP A 147 -11.33 -7.85 4.78
C ASP A 147 -10.12 -8.23 5.64
N PRO A 148 -8.87 -7.92 5.20
CA PRO A 148 -7.69 -8.25 5.98
C PRO A 148 -7.65 -7.53 7.33
N PHE A 149 -8.47 -6.47 7.51
CA PHE A 149 -8.53 -5.72 8.77
C PHE A 149 -9.56 -6.28 9.75
N LYS A 150 -10.35 -7.27 9.34
CA LYS A 150 -11.21 -7.99 10.27
C LYS A 150 -10.39 -9.11 10.87
N GLY A 151 -10.15 -9.03 12.11
CA GLY A 151 -9.28 -9.93 12.85
C GLY A 151 -9.64 -11.39 12.85
#